data_65558b90d9faabef1a83c4fe44f283bf
#
_entry.id   65558b90d9faabef1a83c4fe44f283bf
#
_cell.length_a   1.000
_cell.length_b   1.000
_cell.length_c   1.000
_cell.angle_alpha   90.00
_cell.angle_beta   90.00
_cell.angle_gamma   90.00
#
_symmetry.space_group_name_H-M   'P 1'
#
loop_
_entity.id
_entity.type
_entity.pdbx_description
1 polymer ?
#
loop_
_entity_poly.entity_id
_entity_poly.type
_entity_poly.pdbx_seq_one_letter_code
_entity_poly.pdbx_strand_id
1 'polypeptide(L)'
;ENSEIPWLKIFTNKNVKEFSQCDNETKQEIWKYLDIIEKKMIEYYNPEKINIASFGNYVPHLHFHIMARFKEDSFFPEPMWGKKQREANLYLPSFEIFIDKLKKDF
;
A
#
# COMPACT_ATOMS: atom_id res chain seq x y z
N GLU A 1 -4.85 -7.11 -6.54
CA GLU A 1 -4.21 -8.22 -5.86
C GLU A 1 -5.10 -8.76 -4.75
N ASN A 2 -5.27 -10.07 -4.69
CA ASN A 2 -6.07 -10.68 -3.64
C ASN A 2 -5.28 -10.74 -2.33
N SER A 3 -5.76 -10.03 -1.35
CA SER A 3 -5.17 -10.01 -0.02
C SER A 3 -6.28 -9.91 1.01
N GLU A 4 -6.00 -10.39 2.23
CA GLU A 4 -6.92 -10.23 3.35
C GLU A 4 -7.04 -8.77 3.79
N ILE A 5 -6.05 -7.92 3.44
CA ILE A 5 -6.03 -6.50 3.81
C ILE A 5 -6.04 -5.62 2.54
N PRO A 6 -6.46 -4.35 2.65
CA PRO A 6 -6.33 -3.40 1.56
C PRO A 6 -4.85 -3.19 1.24
N TRP A 7 -4.49 -3.40 -0.04
CA TRP A 7 -3.10 -3.40 -0.47
C TRP A 7 -3.02 -2.85 -1.89
N LEU A 8 -2.30 -1.74 -2.06
CA LEU A 8 -2.08 -1.13 -3.37
C LEU A 8 -0.58 -1.07 -3.65
N LYS A 9 -0.25 -1.03 -4.95
CA LYS A 9 1.11 -0.84 -5.43
C LYS A 9 1.16 0.37 -6.33
N ILE A 10 2.21 1.17 -6.19
CA ILE A 10 2.50 2.31 -7.04
C ILE A 10 3.77 2.02 -7.80
N PHE A 11 3.69 2.03 -9.14
CA PHE A 11 4.84 1.81 -10.01
C PHE A 11 5.23 3.11 -10.68
N THR A 12 6.54 3.31 -10.92
CA THR A 12 7.01 4.39 -11.78
C THR A 12 6.72 4.06 -13.24
N ASN A 13 6.44 5.09 -14.06
CA ASN A 13 6.24 4.89 -15.50
C ASN A 13 7.53 4.45 -16.20
N LYS A 14 8.65 5.04 -15.81
CA LYS A 14 9.96 4.66 -16.34
C LYS A 14 10.50 3.49 -15.52
N ASN A 15 11.18 2.58 -16.20
CA ASN A 15 11.79 1.43 -15.56
C ASN A 15 13.09 1.85 -14.87
N VAL A 16 12.98 2.39 -13.66
CA VAL A 16 14.12 2.69 -12.80
C VAL A 16 14.16 1.70 -11.66
N LYS A 17 15.36 1.42 -11.20
CA LYS A 17 15.58 0.42 -10.15
C LYS A 17 15.49 1.02 -8.75
N GLU A 18 16.01 2.22 -8.56
CA GLU A 18 16.12 2.86 -7.24
C GLU A 18 15.40 4.21 -7.21
N PHE A 19 14.92 4.57 -6.03
CA PHE A 19 14.25 5.84 -5.82
C PHE A 19 15.11 7.04 -6.21
N SER A 20 16.41 6.99 -5.90
CA SER A 20 17.34 8.09 -6.19
C SER A 20 17.54 8.32 -7.69
N GLN A 21 17.17 7.34 -8.52
CA GLN A 21 17.27 7.45 -9.98
C GLN A 21 16.09 8.18 -10.60
N CYS A 22 15.03 8.42 -9.83
CA CYS A 22 13.88 9.18 -10.31
C CYS A 22 14.23 10.66 -10.44
N ASP A 23 13.60 11.35 -11.40
CA ASP A 23 13.67 12.81 -11.44
C ASP A 23 12.84 13.42 -10.30
N ASN A 24 13.02 14.72 -10.07
CA ASN A 24 12.36 15.38 -8.95
C ASN A 24 10.84 15.38 -9.07
N GLU A 25 10.33 15.53 -10.29
CA GLU A 25 8.88 15.49 -10.55
C GLU A 25 8.29 14.14 -10.15
N THR A 26 8.94 13.04 -10.57
CA THR A 26 8.51 11.69 -10.22
C THR A 26 8.54 11.46 -8.71
N LYS A 27 9.61 11.92 -8.04
CA LYS A 27 9.72 11.79 -6.58
C LYS A 27 8.57 12.50 -5.87
N GLN A 28 8.22 13.70 -6.33
CA GLN A 28 7.11 14.46 -5.76
C GLN A 28 5.76 13.80 -6.01
N GLU A 29 5.57 13.21 -7.19
CA GLU A 29 4.35 12.48 -7.49
C GLU A 29 4.21 11.24 -6.60
N ILE A 30 5.29 10.52 -6.35
CA ILE A 30 5.28 9.37 -5.43
C ILE A 30 4.82 9.81 -4.04
N TRP A 31 5.40 10.88 -3.50
CA TRP A 31 5.00 11.43 -2.20
C TRP A 31 3.53 11.83 -2.18
N LYS A 32 3.08 12.50 -3.24
CA LYS A 32 1.69 12.94 -3.36
C LYS A 32 0.72 11.76 -3.34
N TYR A 33 1.00 10.73 -4.13
CA TYR A 33 0.11 9.56 -4.21
C TYR A 33 0.09 8.78 -2.91
N LEU A 34 1.26 8.59 -2.28
CA LEU A 34 1.31 7.92 -0.98
C LEU A 34 0.48 8.68 0.06
N ASP A 35 0.60 10.00 0.09
CA ASP A 35 -0.16 10.82 1.03
C ASP A 35 -1.67 10.71 0.81
N ILE A 36 -2.12 10.81 -0.45
CA ILE A 36 -3.54 10.71 -0.78
C ILE A 36 -4.09 9.33 -0.43
N ILE A 37 -3.39 8.27 -0.82
CA ILE A 37 -3.84 6.90 -0.59
C ILE A 37 -3.89 6.61 0.91
N GLU A 38 -2.86 7.01 1.66
CA GLU A 38 -2.83 6.81 3.10
C GLU A 38 -4.02 7.49 3.78
N LYS A 39 -4.27 8.75 3.46
CA LYS A 39 -5.41 9.49 4.04
C LYS A 39 -6.74 8.81 3.73
N LYS A 40 -6.92 8.34 2.50
CA LYS A 40 -8.14 7.65 2.11
C LYS A 40 -8.30 6.31 2.79
N MET A 41 -7.21 5.54 2.95
CA MET A 41 -7.25 4.28 3.70
C MET A 41 -7.62 4.52 5.16
N ILE A 42 -7.03 5.53 5.79
CA ILE A 42 -7.33 5.87 7.18
C ILE A 42 -8.80 6.25 7.34
N GLU A 43 -9.29 7.10 6.46
CA GLU A 43 -10.68 7.57 6.49
C GLU A 43 -11.68 6.43 6.29
N TYR A 44 -11.41 5.59 5.30
CA TYR A 44 -12.36 4.55 4.88
C TYR A 44 -12.34 3.32 5.78
N TYR A 45 -11.15 2.85 6.17
CA TYR A 45 -10.99 1.58 6.89
C TYR A 45 -10.74 1.74 8.39
N ASN A 46 -10.31 2.90 8.83
CA ASN A 46 -9.91 3.12 10.23
C ASN A 46 -8.94 2.03 10.73
N PRO A 47 -7.81 1.82 10.03
CA PRO A 47 -6.89 0.74 10.37
C PRO A 47 -6.06 1.05 11.62
N GLU A 48 -5.38 0.03 12.15
CA GLU A 48 -4.44 0.20 13.25
C GLU A 48 -3.19 0.95 12.78
N LYS A 49 -2.72 0.68 11.56
CA LYS A 49 -1.49 1.27 11.03
C LYS A 49 -1.49 1.21 9.51
N ILE A 50 -0.84 2.17 8.88
CA ILE A 50 -0.51 2.09 7.45
C ILE A 50 0.96 1.67 7.34
N ASN A 51 1.24 0.68 6.49
CA ASN A 51 2.60 0.28 6.16
C ASN A 51 2.91 0.69 4.72
N ILE A 52 4.09 1.26 4.54
CA ILE A 52 4.61 1.62 3.21
C ILE A 52 5.95 0.93 3.07
N ALA A 53 6.16 0.21 1.97
CA ALA A 53 7.38 -0.54 1.76
C ALA A 53 7.77 -0.56 0.29
N SER A 54 9.08 -0.66 0.02
CA SER A 54 9.61 -0.82 -1.33
C SER A 54 10.76 -1.82 -1.28
N PHE A 55 10.70 -2.85 -2.10
CA PHE A 55 11.75 -3.88 -2.16
C PHE A 55 12.37 -3.99 -3.54
N GLY A 56 11.69 -4.62 -4.49
CA GLY A 56 12.18 -4.80 -5.85
C GLY A 56 13.29 -5.85 -6.00
N ASN A 57 13.42 -6.78 -5.05
CA ASN A 57 14.47 -7.78 -5.09
C ASN A 57 14.29 -8.78 -6.23
N TYR A 58 13.05 -9.11 -6.56
CA TYR A 58 12.74 -10.02 -7.67
C TYR A 58 12.47 -9.27 -8.97
N VAL A 59 11.76 -8.15 -8.89
CA VAL A 59 11.41 -7.31 -10.04
C VAL A 59 12.04 -5.95 -9.80
N PRO A 60 13.17 -5.62 -10.48
CA PRO A 60 13.91 -4.39 -10.22
C PRO A 60 13.30 -3.16 -10.90
N HIS A 61 11.99 -3.06 -10.89
CA HIS A 61 11.25 -1.89 -11.31
C HIS A 61 10.69 -1.25 -10.05
N LEU A 62 11.13 -0.04 -9.75
CA LEU A 62 10.77 0.64 -8.51
C LEU A 62 9.26 0.69 -8.32
N HIS A 63 8.82 0.22 -7.18
CA HIS A 63 7.41 0.26 -6.80
C HIS A 63 7.29 0.35 -5.28
N PHE A 64 6.16 0.90 -4.85
CA PHE A 64 5.85 1.05 -3.43
C PHE A 64 4.58 0.30 -3.11
N HIS A 65 4.61 -0.45 -2.02
CA HIS A 65 3.44 -1.07 -1.44
C HIS A 65 2.85 -0.12 -0.39
N ILE A 66 1.53 0.00 -0.36
CA ILE A 66 0.85 0.69 0.71
C ILE A 66 -0.30 -0.18 1.21
N MET A 67 -0.32 -0.45 2.51
CA MET A 67 -1.19 -1.46 3.12
C MET A 67 -1.84 -0.90 4.37
N ALA A 68 -3.14 -1.16 4.50
CA ALA A 68 -3.85 -0.90 5.76
C ALA A 68 -3.75 -2.13 6.64
N ARG A 69 -3.23 -1.96 7.86
CA ARG A 69 -2.99 -3.06 8.79
C ARG A 69 -3.97 -3.02 9.95
N PHE A 70 -4.36 -4.20 10.42
CA PHE A 70 -5.34 -4.36 11.48
C PHE A 70 -4.77 -5.30 12.55
N LYS A 71 -5.12 -5.05 13.82
CA LYS A 71 -4.65 -5.92 14.92
C LYS A 71 -5.03 -7.38 14.70
N GLU A 72 -6.16 -7.61 14.02
CA GLU A 72 -6.70 -8.93 13.78
C GLU A 72 -6.19 -9.58 12.49
N ASP A 73 -5.38 -8.88 11.69
CA ASP A 73 -4.86 -9.50 10.47
C ASP A 73 -3.85 -10.60 10.80
N SER A 74 -3.62 -11.49 9.84
CA SER A 74 -2.86 -12.72 10.08
C SER A 74 -1.42 -12.50 10.52
N PHE A 75 -0.84 -11.33 10.24
CA PHE A 75 0.57 -11.08 10.45
C PHE A 75 0.86 -10.04 11.53
N PHE A 76 -0.10 -9.18 11.87
CA PHE A 76 0.14 -8.08 12.81
C PHE A 76 0.67 -8.60 14.16
N PRO A 77 1.69 -7.98 14.77
CA PRO A 77 2.37 -6.74 14.39
C PRO A 77 3.53 -6.92 13.39
N GLU A 78 3.71 -8.10 12.86
CA GLU A 78 4.73 -8.37 11.85
C GLU A 78 4.33 -7.75 10.51
N PRO A 79 5.31 -7.42 9.64
CA PRO A 79 4.96 -7.02 8.28
C PRO A 79 4.35 -8.19 7.51
N MET A 80 3.66 -7.89 6.41
CA MET A 80 3.00 -8.93 5.62
C MET A 80 3.97 -9.93 4.99
N TRP A 81 5.26 -9.65 4.98
CA TRP A 81 6.31 -10.57 4.54
C TRP A 81 6.95 -11.34 5.70
N GLY A 82 6.46 -11.11 6.91
CA GLY A 82 7.00 -11.73 8.10
C GLY A 82 6.34 -13.07 8.41
N LYS A 83 6.37 -13.45 9.68
CA LYS A 83 5.83 -14.71 10.14
C LYS A 83 4.35 -14.55 10.51
N LYS A 84 3.53 -15.49 10.03
CA LYS A 84 2.10 -15.53 10.36
C LYS A 84 1.89 -15.67 11.87
N GLN A 85 1.00 -14.87 12.43
CA GLN A 85 0.74 -14.80 13.87
C GLN A 85 -0.57 -15.47 14.27
N ARG A 86 -1.55 -15.53 13.37
CA ARG A 86 -2.89 -16.07 13.67
C ARG A 86 -3.66 -16.35 12.38
N GLU A 87 -4.73 -17.12 12.52
CA GLU A 87 -5.71 -17.19 11.45
C GLU A 87 -6.60 -15.97 11.55
N ALA A 88 -6.74 -15.23 10.44
CA ALA A 88 -7.53 -14.01 10.41
C ALA A 88 -8.91 -14.24 9.82
N ASN A 89 -9.85 -13.45 10.29
CA ASN A 89 -11.21 -13.46 9.77
C ASN A 89 -11.72 -12.02 9.78
N LEU A 90 -11.22 -11.23 8.82
CA LEU A 90 -11.49 -9.81 8.75
C LEU A 90 -12.78 -9.53 7.97
N TYR A 91 -13.59 -8.63 8.51
CA TYR A 91 -14.80 -8.13 7.87
C TYR A 91 -14.58 -6.65 7.56
N LEU A 92 -14.13 -6.37 6.34
CA LEU A 92 -13.74 -5.03 5.94
C LEU A 92 -14.75 -4.46 4.94
N PRO A 93 -14.92 -3.11 4.91
CA PRO A 93 -15.69 -2.47 3.85
C PRO A 93 -15.15 -2.82 2.47
N SER A 94 -16.00 -2.72 1.45
CA SER A 94 -15.68 -3.11 0.08
C SER A 94 -14.44 -2.41 -0.46
N PHE A 95 -13.48 -3.18 -0.95
CA PHE A 95 -12.29 -2.66 -1.59
C PHE A 95 -12.62 -1.96 -2.92
N GLU A 96 -13.59 -2.49 -3.67
CA GLU A 96 -14.01 -1.88 -4.94
C GLU A 96 -14.59 -0.48 -4.73
N ILE A 97 -15.39 -0.30 -3.69
CA ILE A 97 -15.94 1.02 -3.33
C ILE A 97 -14.81 1.96 -2.91
N PHE A 98 -13.83 1.45 -2.16
CA PHE A 98 -12.65 2.23 -1.80
C PHE A 98 -11.91 2.73 -3.04
N ILE A 99 -11.67 1.85 -4.01
CA ILE A 99 -11.00 2.22 -5.27
C ILE A 99 -11.78 3.29 -6.02
N ASP A 100 -13.11 3.15 -6.11
CA ASP A 100 -13.95 4.14 -6.77
C ASP A 100 -13.84 5.53 -6.12
N LYS A 101 -13.84 5.56 -4.78
CA LYS A 101 -13.67 6.81 -4.03
C LYS A 101 -12.28 7.40 -4.24
N LEU A 102 -11.26 6.55 -4.26
CA LEU A 102 -9.87 6.96 -4.45
C LEU A 102 -9.67 7.61 -5.83
N LYS A 103 -10.26 7.03 -6.88
CA LYS A 103 -10.14 7.54 -8.26
C LYS A 103 -10.62 8.97 -8.40
N LYS A 104 -11.54 9.42 -7.56
CA LYS A 104 -12.05 10.80 -7.61
C LYS A 104 -11.03 11.83 -7.17
N ASP A 105 -9.96 11.41 -6.48
CA ASP A 105 -8.91 12.29 -5.97
C ASP A 105 -7.69 12.34 -6.90
N PHE A 106 -7.74 11.61 -7.99
CA PHE A 106 -6.65 11.58 -8.99
C PHE A 106 -7.05 12.23 -10.30
#